data_a1d1634a68bf90d821f881bc51c62b0e
#
_entry.id   a1d1634a68bf90d821f881bc51c62b0e
#
_cell.length_a   1.000
_cell.length_b   1.000
_cell.length_c   1.000
_cell.angle_alpha   90.00
_cell.angle_beta   90.00
_cell.angle_gamma   90.00
#
_symmetry.space_group_name_H-M   'P 1'
#
loop_
_entity.id
_entity.type
_entity.pdbx_description
1 polymer ?
#
loop_
_entity_poly.entity_id
_entity_poly.type
_entity_poly.pdbx_seq_one_letter_code
_entity_poly.pdbx_strand_id
1 'polypeptide(L)'
;MPTKRQLFLSHVAQTSNLPMMLEVDRAAGIFIYDTSGKKYYDMNSGISVSSLGHCHPKVTKATKDQIDRYAHTMVYGEHIQNPQVAYASLLASKIDPSLDSLYYVMSGTEATEGAMKLAKRYSGRTEIIACANAYHGSTQGAESLRSDEDYKRAFYPLLPDVNHIQFNNKADLDNITERTACVILEPVQAEAGVLEPQNEYLKAVRKRCDKTGTLMILDEIQTGFGRTGHLFAYQKYDVLPDILLVGKAMGGGMPIAGFLASQEIMSSFMSKPVLGHITTFGGHPVCCAAAQATLETLIDEDIISSVSAKEKLIKSLLVHPIIKEVRSSGLLMAVELTKRKYLKHVVGKCYDIGLIVDWFLFNNRSFRLAPPLIISEDEIREACAIILEAMDFAEGKYS
;
A
#
# COMPACT_ATOMS: atom_id res chain seq x y z
N MET A 1 29.89 -26.19 -6.21
CA MET A 1 29.55 -24.93 -5.54
C MET A 1 28.07 -24.99 -5.20
N PRO A 2 27.60 -24.36 -4.11
CA PRO A 2 26.17 -24.29 -3.78
C PRO A 2 25.41 -23.55 -4.85
N THR A 3 24.16 -23.95 -5.12
CA THR A 3 23.26 -23.26 -6.05
C THR A 3 22.73 -21.96 -5.43
N LYS A 4 22.21 -21.02 -6.25
CA LYS A 4 21.56 -19.80 -5.74
C LYS A 4 20.43 -20.12 -4.74
N ARG A 5 19.64 -21.18 -5.00
CA ARG A 5 18.58 -21.64 -4.08
C ARG A 5 19.12 -22.09 -2.73
N GLN A 6 20.22 -22.84 -2.72
CA GLN A 6 20.88 -23.25 -1.48
C GLN A 6 21.41 -22.03 -0.70
N LEU A 7 22.05 -21.08 -1.39
CA LEU A 7 22.52 -19.84 -0.77
C LEU A 7 21.36 -18.98 -0.22
N PHE A 8 20.25 -18.87 -0.95
CA PHE A 8 19.04 -18.18 -0.49
C PHE A 8 18.51 -18.79 0.81
N LEU A 9 18.35 -20.12 0.85
CA LEU A 9 17.84 -20.80 2.04
C LEU A 9 18.81 -20.73 3.23
N SER A 10 20.12 -20.61 2.97
CA SER A 10 21.13 -20.56 4.04
C SER A 10 21.41 -19.17 4.59
N HIS A 11 21.25 -18.12 3.77
CA HIS A 11 21.75 -16.78 4.12
C HIS A 11 20.69 -15.66 4.08
N VAL A 12 19.55 -15.88 3.45
CA VAL A 12 18.43 -14.92 3.45
C VAL A 12 17.34 -15.45 4.36
N ALA A 13 16.98 -14.69 5.40
CA ALA A 13 15.90 -15.08 6.30
C ALA A 13 14.56 -15.10 5.55
N GLN A 14 13.85 -16.24 5.63
CA GLN A 14 12.52 -16.40 5.05
C GLN A 14 11.45 -16.06 6.10
N THR A 15 10.32 -15.53 5.65
CA THR A 15 9.12 -15.29 6.46
C THR A 15 8.07 -16.39 6.29
N SER A 16 8.36 -17.41 5.50
CA SER A 16 7.53 -18.59 5.23
C SER A 16 8.42 -19.83 5.08
N ASN A 17 7.93 -20.98 5.52
CA ASN A 17 8.58 -22.27 5.30
C ASN A 17 8.38 -22.83 3.86
N LEU A 18 7.58 -22.16 3.05
CA LEU A 18 7.28 -22.50 1.65
C LEU A 18 7.40 -21.28 0.74
N PRO A 19 8.60 -20.67 0.60
CA PRO A 19 8.79 -19.53 -0.30
C PRO A 19 8.59 -19.96 -1.77
N MET A 20 8.13 -19.04 -2.61
CA MET A 20 7.84 -19.32 -4.03
C MET A 20 9.08 -19.69 -4.84
N MET A 21 10.28 -19.30 -4.40
CA MET A 21 11.58 -19.67 -4.99
C MET A 21 11.77 -19.23 -6.46
N LEU A 22 11.11 -18.14 -6.89
CA LEU A 22 11.34 -17.58 -8.22
C LEU A 22 12.74 -16.97 -8.30
N GLU A 23 13.55 -17.47 -9.20
CA GLU A 23 14.89 -16.92 -9.49
C GLU A 23 14.76 -15.77 -10.50
N VAL A 24 14.51 -14.56 -10.02
CA VAL A 24 14.34 -13.37 -10.86
C VAL A 24 15.67 -13.01 -11.52
N ASP A 25 15.66 -12.84 -12.84
CA ASP A 25 16.77 -12.30 -13.63
C ASP A 25 16.57 -10.81 -13.93
N ARG A 26 15.43 -10.45 -14.50
CA ARG A 26 15.07 -9.07 -14.85
C ARG A 26 13.56 -8.85 -14.80
N ALA A 27 13.15 -7.58 -14.81
CA ALA A 27 11.76 -7.19 -14.93
C ALA A 27 11.64 -5.98 -15.86
N ALA A 28 10.54 -5.88 -16.62
CA ALA A 28 10.25 -4.76 -17.51
C ALA A 28 8.75 -4.65 -17.79
N GLY A 29 8.20 -3.44 -17.77
CA GLY A 29 6.77 -3.22 -17.94
C GLY A 29 5.98 -4.00 -16.88
N ILE A 30 5.02 -4.82 -17.32
CA ILE A 30 4.20 -5.65 -16.42
C ILE A 30 4.78 -7.06 -16.21
N PHE A 31 6.02 -7.33 -16.64
CA PHE A 31 6.58 -8.66 -16.67
C PHE A 31 7.80 -8.83 -15.77
N ILE A 32 7.89 -10.00 -15.13
CA ILE A 32 9.08 -10.51 -14.48
C ILE A 32 9.61 -11.69 -15.32
N TYR A 33 10.92 -11.83 -15.42
CA TYR A 33 11.58 -12.90 -16.14
C TYR A 33 12.50 -13.67 -15.20
N ASP A 34 12.44 -14.98 -15.24
CA ASP A 34 13.34 -15.82 -14.47
C ASP A 34 14.66 -16.09 -15.24
N THR A 35 15.58 -16.77 -14.57
CA THR A 35 16.90 -17.13 -15.12
C THR A 35 16.85 -18.12 -16.29
N SER A 36 15.72 -18.76 -16.57
CA SER A 36 15.48 -19.57 -17.76
C SER A 36 14.92 -18.77 -18.94
N GLY A 37 14.59 -17.50 -18.72
CA GLY A 37 13.93 -16.62 -19.69
C GLY A 37 12.41 -16.74 -19.70
N LYS A 38 11.81 -17.53 -18.82
CA LYS A 38 10.35 -17.63 -18.71
C LYS A 38 9.78 -16.30 -18.22
N LYS A 39 8.73 -15.86 -18.92
CA LYS A 39 7.99 -14.62 -18.65
C LYS A 39 6.83 -14.89 -17.70
N TYR A 40 6.65 -13.99 -16.72
CA TYR A 40 5.54 -13.98 -15.78
C TYR A 40 4.81 -12.65 -15.82
N TYR A 41 3.49 -12.65 -15.96
CA TYR A 41 2.66 -11.48 -15.69
C TYR A 41 2.71 -11.15 -14.20
N ASP A 42 3.10 -9.92 -13.84
CA ASP A 42 3.07 -9.46 -12.46
C ASP A 42 1.71 -8.81 -12.16
N MET A 43 0.75 -9.64 -11.73
CA MET A 43 -0.57 -9.16 -11.34
C MET A 43 -0.65 -8.74 -9.87
N ASN A 44 0.52 -8.54 -9.22
CA ASN A 44 0.65 -8.09 -7.83
C ASN A 44 1.43 -6.76 -7.70
N SER A 45 2.28 -6.42 -8.68
CA SER A 45 3.13 -5.20 -8.68
C SER A 45 4.00 -5.04 -7.44
N GLY A 46 4.51 -6.16 -6.88
CA GLY A 46 5.24 -6.10 -5.61
C GLY A 46 4.38 -5.57 -4.45
N ILE A 47 3.12 -5.97 -4.40
CA ILE A 47 2.08 -5.50 -3.46
C ILE A 47 1.76 -4.01 -3.68
N SER A 48 1.29 -3.71 -4.90
CA SER A 48 0.86 -2.36 -5.34
C SER A 48 1.97 -1.30 -5.35
N VAL A 49 3.23 -1.69 -5.54
CA VAL A 49 4.39 -0.79 -5.59
C VAL A 49 4.67 -0.31 -7.01
N SER A 50 4.79 -1.25 -7.97
CA SER A 50 5.21 -0.95 -9.34
C SER A 50 4.03 -0.48 -10.21
N SER A 51 3.35 0.61 -9.82
CA SER A 51 2.17 1.11 -10.55
C SER A 51 2.45 1.52 -11.99
N LEU A 52 3.66 2.02 -12.29
CA LEU A 52 4.13 2.31 -13.65
C LEU A 52 4.81 1.10 -14.32
N GLY A 53 4.70 -0.10 -13.75
CA GLY A 53 5.45 -1.26 -14.16
C GLY A 53 6.92 -1.21 -13.73
N HIS A 54 7.65 -2.26 -14.10
CA HIS A 54 9.06 -2.40 -13.79
C HIS A 54 9.93 -1.57 -14.72
N CYS A 55 10.97 -0.94 -14.17
CA CYS A 55 12.00 -0.20 -14.93
C CYS A 55 11.43 0.87 -15.86
N HIS A 56 10.40 1.62 -15.41
CA HIS A 56 9.84 2.70 -16.22
C HIS A 56 10.92 3.70 -16.65
N PRO A 57 11.06 4.04 -17.96
CA PRO A 57 12.20 4.81 -18.47
C PRO A 57 12.41 6.16 -17.77
N LYS A 58 11.34 6.94 -17.55
CA LYS A 58 11.41 8.25 -16.89
C LYS A 58 11.89 8.12 -15.44
N VAL A 59 11.36 7.14 -14.68
CA VAL A 59 11.75 6.88 -13.28
C VAL A 59 13.20 6.41 -13.21
N THR A 60 13.58 5.46 -14.07
CA THR A 60 14.96 4.94 -14.13
C THR A 60 15.96 6.05 -14.49
N LYS A 61 15.60 6.93 -15.43
CA LYS A 61 16.45 8.08 -15.81
C LYS A 61 16.63 9.04 -14.64
N ALA A 62 15.54 9.48 -14.00
CA ALA A 62 15.60 10.42 -12.88
C ALA A 62 16.43 9.86 -11.71
N THR A 63 16.30 8.55 -11.44
CA THR A 63 17.08 7.83 -10.41
C THR A 63 18.58 7.90 -10.74
N LYS A 64 18.97 7.59 -11.98
CA LYS A 64 20.38 7.62 -12.43
C LYS A 64 20.94 9.03 -12.41
N ASP A 65 20.21 10.00 -12.95
CA ASP A 65 20.63 11.41 -12.97
C ASP A 65 20.88 11.95 -11.57
N GLN A 66 20.07 11.55 -10.60
CA GLN A 66 20.27 11.98 -9.20
C GLN A 66 21.46 11.28 -8.53
N ILE A 67 21.70 9.99 -8.80
CA ILE A 67 22.88 9.27 -8.30
C ILE A 67 24.16 9.92 -8.80
N ASP A 68 24.20 10.35 -10.06
CA ASP A 68 25.35 11.02 -10.68
C ASP A 68 25.64 12.38 -10.02
N ARG A 69 24.66 13.02 -9.39
CA ARG A 69 24.85 14.28 -8.65
C ARG A 69 25.33 14.04 -7.22
N TYR A 70 24.53 13.29 -6.47
CA TYR A 70 24.83 12.81 -5.10
C TYR A 70 23.77 11.79 -4.68
N ALA A 71 24.18 10.79 -3.93
CA ALA A 71 23.28 9.76 -3.44
C ALA A 71 22.61 10.17 -2.12
N HIS A 72 23.37 10.65 -1.14
CA HIS A 72 22.86 10.93 0.19
C HIS A 72 23.57 12.12 0.84
N THR A 73 22.80 12.92 1.57
CA THR A 73 23.26 13.90 2.55
C THR A 73 22.30 13.88 3.75
N MET A 74 22.45 14.75 4.73
CA MET A 74 21.53 14.83 5.87
C MET A 74 20.13 15.28 5.40
N VAL A 75 19.07 14.49 5.71
CA VAL A 75 17.77 14.57 5.05
C VAL A 75 16.64 15.18 5.89
N TYR A 76 16.75 15.20 7.21
CA TYR A 76 15.63 15.52 8.11
C TYR A 76 15.41 17.03 8.36
N GLY A 77 15.36 17.81 7.29
CA GLY A 77 14.96 19.21 7.35
C GLY A 77 16.07 20.21 7.66
N GLU A 78 17.33 19.78 7.73
CA GLU A 78 18.46 20.66 8.00
C GLU A 78 19.10 21.23 6.72
N HIS A 79 19.11 20.45 5.64
CA HIS A 79 19.63 20.87 4.35
C HIS A 79 18.49 21.07 3.34
N ILE A 80 18.57 22.15 2.56
CA ILE A 80 17.64 22.35 1.43
C ILE A 80 18.14 21.50 0.26
N GLN A 81 17.39 20.46 -0.10
CA GLN A 81 17.72 19.54 -1.18
C GLN A 81 16.64 19.59 -2.27
N ASN A 82 17.05 19.91 -3.48
CA ASN A 82 16.11 20.10 -4.59
C ASN A 82 15.16 18.92 -4.82
N PRO A 83 15.59 17.63 -4.79
CA PRO A 83 14.65 16.52 -5.00
C PRO A 83 13.55 16.44 -3.94
N GLN A 84 13.87 16.73 -2.67
CA GLN A 84 12.88 16.75 -1.60
C GLN A 84 11.87 17.89 -1.79
N VAL A 85 12.38 19.11 -2.04
CA VAL A 85 11.53 20.31 -2.22
C VAL A 85 10.65 20.16 -3.45
N ALA A 86 11.20 19.72 -4.57
CA ALA A 86 10.46 19.56 -5.82
C ALA A 86 9.34 18.54 -5.69
N TYR A 87 9.61 17.37 -5.12
CA TYR A 87 8.57 16.36 -4.93
C TYR A 87 7.49 16.79 -3.92
N ALA A 88 7.89 17.35 -2.76
CA ALA A 88 6.92 17.82 -1.76
C ALA A 88 6.01 18.90 -2.33
N SER A 89 6.56 19.88 -3.05
CA SER A 89 5.80 20.95 -3.71
C SER A 89 4.86 20.41 -4.79
N LEU A 90 5.34 19.46 -5.60
CA LEU A 90 4.52 18.82 -6.63
C LEU A 90 3.35 18.07 -5.98
N LEU A 91 3.60 17.23 -4.97
CA LEU A 91 2.56 16.47 -4.30
C LEU A 91 1.53 17.38 -3.65
N ALA A 92 1.97 18.40 -2.89
CA ALA A 92 1.08 19.38 -2.26
C ALA A 92 0.20 20.13 -3.27
N SER A 93 0.70 20.36 -4.50
CA SER A 93 -0.09 21.00 -5.58
C SER A 93 -1.22 20.12 -6.15
N LYS A 94 -1.25 18.83 -5.83
CA LYS A 94 -2.19 17.83 -6.39
C LYS A 94 -3.21 17.30 -5.37
N ILE A 95 -3.12 17.75 -4.15
CA ILE A 95 -3.97 17.29 -3.03
C ILE A 95 -4.63 18.51 -2.36
N ASP A 96 -5.40 18.27 -1.31
CA ASP A 96 -6.05 19.35 -0.57
C ASP A 96 -5.00 20.29 0.06
N PRO A 97 -5.18 21.62 -0.04
CA PRO A 97 -4.22 22.60 0.49
C PRO A 97 -3.96 22.51 2.00
N SER A 98 -4.84 21.87 2.76
CA SER A 98 -4.62 21.68 4.21
C SER A 98 -3.59 20.59 4.53
N LEU A 99 -3.23 19.74 3.55
CA LEU A 99 -2.20 18.72 3.66
C LEU A 99 -0.87 19.23 3.07
N ASP A 100 -0.41 20.39 3.51
CA ASP A 100 0.67 21.16 2.88
C ASP A 100 2.09 20.80 3.34
N SER A 101 2.24 19.96 4.37
CA SER A 101 3.53 19.62 4.96
C SER A 101 3.78 18.11 4.90
N LEU A 102 4.83 17.68 4.20
CA LEU A 102 5.21 16.29 4.04
C LEU A 102 6.43 15.96 4.91
N TYR A 103 6.25 14.99 5.81
CA TYR A 103 7.36 14.35 6.52
C TYR A 103 7.76 13.05 5.81
N TYR A 104 9.00 12.97 5.37
CA TYR A 104 9.54 11.82 4.63
C TYR A 104 10.04 10.72 5.57
N VAL A 105 9.81 9.47 5.16
CA VAL A 105 10.36 8.25 5.74
C VAL A 105 10.70 7.25 4.64
N MET A 106 11.18 6.05 4.98
CA MET A 106 11.57 5.05 3.97
C MET A 106 10.50 4.00 3.71
N SER A 107 9.60 3.79 4.65
CA SER A 107 8.61 2.69 4.60
C SER A 107 7.26 3.12 5.14
N GLY A 108 6.21 2.41 4.70
CA GLY A 108 4.85 2.66 5.19
C GLY A 108 4.73 2.48 6.69
N THR A 109 5.42 1.48 7.25
CA THR A 109 5.40 1.26 8.71
C THR A 109 6.02 2.43 9.48
N GLU A 110 7.11 3.05 8.97
CA GLU A 110 7.67 4.29 9.57
C GLU A 110 6.71 5.47 9.43
N ALA A 111 5.96 5.56 8.33
CA ALA A 111 4.92 6.58 8.18
C ALA A 111 3.82 6.42 9.24
N THR A 112 3.38 5.19 9.49
CA THR A 112 2.45 4.86 10.56
C THR A 112 2.98 5.26 11.94
N GLU A 113 4.22 4.87 12.27
CA GLU A 113 4.89 5.25 13.53
C GLU A 113 4.97 6.77 13.72
N GLY A 114 5.39 7.47 12.66
CA GLY A 114 5.49 8.94 12.67
C GLY A 114 4.13 9.62 12.88
N ALA A 115 3.10 9.16 12.17
CA ALA A 115 1.76 9.73 12.28
C ALA A 115 1.11 9.49 13.66
N MET A 116 1.27 8.30 14.22
CA MET A 116 0.82 8.01 15.60
C MET A 116 1.50 8.91 16.63
N LYS A 117 2.83 9.09 16.49
CA LYS A 117 3.61 10.00 17.36
C LYS A 117 3.17 11.44 17.20
N LEU A 118 2.92 11.88 15.95
CA LEU A 118 2.44 13.22 15.64
C LEU A 118 1.07 13.46 16.28
N ALA A 119 0.14 12.53 16.11
CA ALA A 119 -1.20 12.63 16.66
C ALA A 119 -1.20 12.71 18.20
N LYS A 120 -0.44 11.86 18.88
CA LYS A 120 -0.28 11.91 20.34
C LYS A 120 0.34 13.23 20.79
N ARG A 121 1.34 13.70 20.09
CA ARG A 121 2.05 14.93 20.47
C ARG A 121 1.19 16.16 20.29
N TYR A 122 0.47 16.27 19.17
CA TYR A 122 -0.40 17.40 18.87
C TYR A 122 -1.60 17.45 19.82
N SER A 123 -2.27 16.31 20.03
CA SER A 123 -3.48 16.26 20.86
C SER A 123 -3.21 16.20 22.36
N GLY A 124 -2.02 15.77 22.79
CA GLY A 124 -1.71 15.48 24.20
C GLY A 124 -2.41 14.22 24.74
N ARG A 125 -3.03 13.40 23.88
CA ARG A 125 -3.79 12.19 24.22
C ARG A 125 -2.99 10.94 23.88
N THR A 126 -3.41 9.77 24.42
CA THR A 126 -2.67 8.51 24.25
C THR A 126 -3.42 7.44 23.48
N GLU A 127 -4.75 7.41 23.57
CA GLU A 127 -5.57 6.37 22.96
C GLU A 127 -5.55 6.43 21.45
N ILE A 128 -5.34 5.28 20.83
CA ILE A 128 -5.41 5.09 19.36
C ILE A 128 -6.52 4.10 19.05
N ILE A 129 -7.36 4.41 18.07
CA ILE A 129 -8.35 3.48 17.54
C ILE A 129 -7.95 3.08 16.13
N ALA A 130 -7.90 1.76 15.88
CA ALA A 130 -7.67 1.17 14.56
C ALA A 130 -8.87 0.30 14.14
N CYS A 131 -8.98 0.01 12.84
CA CYS A 131 -9.98 -0.95 12.39
C CYS A 131 -9.50 -2.39 12.56
N ALA A 132 -10.40 -3.28 12.94
CA ALA A 132 -10.13 -4.72 12.94
C ALA A 132 -9.77 -5.20 11.52
N ASN A 133 -8.84 -6.15 11.43
CA ASN A 133 -8.30 -6.68 10.17
C ASN A 133 -7.63 -5.62 9.26
N ALA A 134 -7.17 -4.51 9.82
CA ALA A 134 -6.34 -3.55 9.12
C ALA A 134 -4.85 -3.95 9.16
N TYR A 135 -4.10 -3.48 8.16
CA TYR A 135 -2.65 -3.64 8.10
C TYR A 135 -1.95 -2.30 7.88
N HIS A 136 -1.17 -1.88 8.87
CA HIS A 136 -0.46 -0.59 8.86
C HIS A 136 1.07 -0.74 8.96
N GLY A 137 1.58 -1.96 8.93
CA GLY A 137 3.01 -2.25 9.03
C GLY A 137 3.35 -3.31 10.09
N SER A 138 4.64 -3.61 10.22
CA SER A 138 5.17 -4.67 11.09
C SER A 138 6.29 -4.18 12.02
N THR A 139 6.42 -2.86 12.26
CA THR A 139 7.20 -2.35 13.41
C THR A 139 6.38 -2.49 14.68
N GLN A 140 7.02 -2.41 15.83
CA GLN A 140 6.41 -2.66 17.14
C GLN A 140 5.14 -1.82 17.38
N GLY A 141 5.14 -0.53 17.00
CA GLY A 141 3.97 0.32 17.13
C GLY A 141 2.91 0.05 16.07
N ALA A 142 3.28 -0.14 14.81
CA ALA A 142 2.33 -0.48 13.75
C ALA A 142 1.70 -1.87 13.98
N GLU A 143 2.48 -2.85 14.49
CA GLU A 143 1.98 -4.17 14.88
C GLU A 143 0.93 -4.10 15.99
N SER A 144 1.02 -3.09 16.86
CA SER A 144 0.03 -2.85 17.94
C SER A 144 -1.36 -2.54 17.40
N LEU A 145 -1.45 -2.00 16.18
CA LEU A 145 -2.72 -1.66 15.51
C LEU A 145 -3.46 -2.87 14.95
N ARG A 146 -2.81 -4.03 14.85
CA ARG A 146 -3.46 -5.25 14.37
C ARG A 146 -4.43 -5.78 15.40
N SER A 147 -5.53 -6.34 14.94
CA SER A 147 -6.53 -7.01 15.81
C SER A 147 -6.30 -8.51 15.93
N ASP A 148 -5.52 -9.11 15.04
CA ASP A 148 -5.32 -10.55 14.95
C ASP A 148 -4.23 -11.02 15.92
N GLU A 149 -4.63 -11.83 16.91
CA GLU A 149 -3.73 -12.36 17.94
C GLU A 149 -2.71 -13.38 17.39
N ASP A 150 -3.03 -14.11 16.32
CA ASP A 150 -2.11 -15.11 15.74
C ASP A 150 -0.82 -14.47 15.21
N TYR A 151 -0.93 -13.22 14.71
CA TYR A 151 0.24 -12.50 14.21
C TYR A 151 1.00 -11.73 15.27
N LYS A 152 0.35 -11.14 16.27
CA LYS A 152 0.99 -10.21 17.21
C LYS A 152 1.38 -10.84 18.55
N ARG A 153 0.78 -11.98 18.93
CA ARG A 153 0.95 -12.59 20.26
C ARG A 153 2.42 -12.83 20.65
N ALA A 154 3.25 -13.22 19.69
CA ALA A 154 4.66 -13.50 19.94
C ALA A 154 5.51 -12.24 20.23
N PHE A 155 4.96 -11.04 19.97
CA PHE A 155 5.68 -9.77 20.06
C PHE A 155 5.29 -8.90 21.25
N TYR A 156 4.47 -9.43 22.16
CA TYR A 156 4.11 -8.69 23.38
C TYR A 156 5.32 -8.43 24.31
N PRO A 157 5.37 -7.30 25.04
CA PRO A 157 4.35 -6.26 25.09
C PRO A 157 4.39 -5.32 23.89
N LEU A 158 3.20 -4.94 23.40
CA LEU A 158 3.00 -3.95 22.35
C LEU A 158 2.60 -2.60 22.97
N LEU A 159 2.32 -1.59 22.14
CA LEU A 159 1.87 -0.28 22.62
C LEU A 159 0.56 -0.42 23.41
N PRO A 160 0.50 0.16 24.62
CA PRO A 160 -0.75 0.23 25.35
C PRO A 160 -1.73 1.22 24.72
N ASP A 161 -2.98 1.18 25.17
CA ASP A 161 -4.04 2.15 24.82
C ASP A 161 -4.41 2.14 23.33
N VAL A 162 -4.35 0.95 22.70
CA VAL A 162 -4.81 0.69 21.34
C VAL A 162 -6.10 -0.11 21.39
N ASN A 163 -7.16 0.45 20.81
CA ASN A 163 -8.49 -0.16 20.75
C ASN A 163 -8.93 -0.38 19.29
N HIS A 164 -9.89 -1.29 19.09
CA HIS A 164 -10.34 -1.64 17.75
C HIS A 164 -11.82 -1.40 17.56
N ILE A 165 -12.19 -0.98 16.35
CA ILE A 165 -13.56 -0.89 15.84
C ILE A 165 -13.70 -1.74 14.58
N GLN A 166 -14.92 -2.18 14.27
CA GLN A 166 -15.17 -2.91 13.02
C GLN A 166 -15.34 -1.94 11.86
N PHE A 167 -14.64 -2.20 10.76
CA PHE A 167 -14.82 -1.45 9.53
C PHE A 167 -16.26 -1.59 9.03
N ASN A 168 -16.86 -0.50 8.57
CA ASN A 168 -18.28 -0.41 8.16
C ASN A 168 -19.32 -0.57 9.29
N ASN A 169 -18.91 -0.59 10.56
CA ASN A 169 -19.84 -0.61 11.70
C ASN A 169 -19.95 0.79 12.34
N LYS A 170 -21.02 1.51 12.03
CA LYS A 170 -21.25 2.86 12.58
C LYS A 170 -21.54 2.85 14.09
N ALA A 171 -22.03 1.74 14.65
CA ALA A 171 -22.29 1.65 16.10
C ALA A 171 -21.00 1.71 16.93
N ASP A 172 -19.88 1.22 16.38
CA ASP A 172 -18.59 1.26 17.07
C ASP A 172 -17.98 2.68 17.15
N LEU A 173 -18.50 3.63 16.36
CA LEU A 173 -17.96 5.00 16.35
C LEU A 173 -18.13 5.71 17.70
N ASP A 174 -19.03 5.26 18.57
CA ASP A 174 -19.16 5.81 19.91
C ASP A 174 -17.96 5.52 20.82
N ASN A 175 -17.11 4.54 20.44
CA ASN A 175 -15.83 4.27 21.10
C ASN A 175 -14.79 5.39 20.85
N ILE A 176 -14.97 6.21 19.79
CA ILE A 176 -14.13 7.39 19.54
C ILE A 176 -14.59 8.51 20.49
N THR A 177 -13.74 8.88 21.42
CA THR A 177 -14.06 9.83 22.49
C THR A 177 -13.03 10.97 22.58
N GLU A 178 -13.24 11.92 23.47
CA GLU A 178 -12.27 13.00 23.75
C GLU A 178 -10.95 12.49 24.36
N ARG A 179 -10.85 11.22 24.73
CA ARG A 179 -9.58 10.56 25.12
C ARG A 179 -8.75 10.08 23.93
N THR A 180 -9.39 9.90 22.77
CA THR A 180 -8.78 9.35 21.57
C THR A 180 -7.87 10.39 20.90
N ALA A 181 -6.59 10.08 20.75
CA ALA A 181 -5.63 10.91 20.01
C ALA A 181 -5.90 10.87 18.50
N CYS A 182 -6.10 9.67 17.98
CA CYS A 182 -6.42 9.48 16.56
C CYS A 182 -7.19 8.18 16.30
N VAL A 183 -7.90 8.22 15.17
CA VAL A 183 -8.40 7.01 14.49
C VAL A 183 -7.55 6.80 13.26
N ILE A 184 -6.97 5.61 13.10
CA ILE A 184 -6.22 5.23 11.89
C ILE A 184 -6.96 4.14 11.14
N LEU A 185 -7.18 4.35 9.84
CA LEU A 185 -7.87 3.40 8.98
C LEU A 185 -7.43 3.51 7.52
N GLU A 186 -7.57 2.41 6.79
CA GLU A 186 -7.45 2.40 5.33
C GLU A 186 -8.78 2.89 4.72
N PRO A 187 -8.79 3.77 3.70
CA PRO A 187 -10.06 4.16 3.04
C PRO A 187 -10.73 2.99 2.31
N VAL A 188 -9.93 2.04 1.83
CA VAL A 188 -10.36 0.71 1.37
C VAL A 188 -9.50 -0.31 2.11
N GLN A 189 -10.11 -1.15 2.92
CA GLN A 189 -9.38 -2.11 3.73
C GLN A 189 -8.84 -3.25 2.86
N ALA A 190 -7.53 -3.20 2.57
CA ALA A 190 -6.91 -4.05 1.56
C ALA A 190 -6.74 -5.49 2.04
N GLU A 191 -6.04 -5.71 3.16
CA GLU A 191 -5.66 -7.07 3.62
C GLU A 191 -6.85 -7.91 4.12
N ALA A 192 -7.99 -7.28 4.40
CA ALA A 192 -9.26 -7.95 4.69
C ALA A 192 -9.96 -8.52 3.44
N GLY A 193 -9.39 -8.34 2.24
CA GLY A 193 -9.94 -8.80 0.97
C GLY A 193 -10.66 -7.70 0.19
N VAL A 194 -10.13 -6.51 0.18
CA VAL A 194 -10.60 -5.31 -0.55
C VAL A 194 -12.03 -4.94 -0.17
N LEU A 195 -12.18 -4.40 1.03
CA LEU A 195 -13.45 -3.94 1.55
C LEU A 195 -13.59 -2.43 1.35
N GLU A 196 -14.53 -2.01 0.51
CA GLU A 196 -14.87 -0.59 0.36
C GLU A 196 -15.74 -0.08 1.52
N PRO A 197 -15.63 1.23 1.84
CA PRO A 197 -16.52 1.85 2.83
C PRO A 197 -17.96 1.88 2.28
N GLN A 198 -18.91 1.49 3.12
CA GLN A 198 -20.32 1.42 2.78
C GLN A 198 -21.12 2.50 3.52
N ASN A 199 -22.27 2.90 2.95
CA ASN A 199 -23.22 3.78 3.64
C ASN A 199 -22.59 5.04 4.24
N GLU A 200 -21.69 5.68 3.50
CA GLU A 200 -20.94 6.87 3.95
C GLU A 200 -20.18 6.68 5.27
N TYR A 201 -19.63 5.49 5.50
CA TYR A 201 -18.92 5.15 6.73
C TYR A 201 -17.77 6.11 7.03
N LEU A 202 -16.93 6.45 6.04
CA LEU A 202 -15.80 7.37 6.25
C LEU A 202 -16.26 8.76 6.64
N LYS A 203 -17.37 9.27 6.06
CA LYS A 203 -17.95 10.56 6.45
C LYS A 203 -18.48 10.51 7.89
N ALA A 204 -19.03 9.38 8.32
CA ALA A 204 -19.46 9.19 9.69
C ALA A 204 -18.26 9.17 10.66
N VAL A 205 -17.14 8.52 10.30
CA VAL A 205 -15.90 8.58 11.07
C VAL A 205 -15.40 10.02 11.17
N ARG A 206 -15.31 10.75 10.05
CA ARG A 206 -14.87 12.16 10.03
C ARG A 206 -15.72 13.01 10.98
N LYS A 207 -17.05 12.92 10.85
CA LYS A 207 -17.98 13.67 11.71
C LYS A 207 -17.78 13.34 13.20
N ARG A 208 -17.48 12.08 13.53
CA ARG A 208 -17.22 11.69 14.91
C ARG A 208 -15.90 12.25 15.41
N CYS A 209 -14.86 12.21 14.58
CA CYS A 209 -13.55 12.79 14.88
C CYS A 209 -13.67 14.32 15.13
N ASP A 210 -14.40 15.03 14.28
CA ASP A 210 -14.66 16.47 14.45
C ASP A 210 -15.35 16.76 15.79
N LYS A 211 -16.35 15.96 16.15
CA LYS A 211 -17.10 16.13 17.40
C LYS A 211 -16.24 15.95 18.64
N THR A 212 -15.27 15.03 18.60
CA THR A 212 -14.43 14.66 19.75
C THR A 212 -13.06 15.34 19.75
N GLY A 213 -12.71 16.07 18.67
CA GLY A 213 -11.38 16.63 18.47
C GLY A 213 -10.31 15.55 18.31
N THR A 214 -10.68 14.38 17.75
CA THR A 214 -9.80 13.27 17.44
C THR A 214 -9.23 13.45 16.05
N LEU A 215 -7.93 13.18 15.84
CA LEU A 215 -7.34 13.26 14.50
C LEU A 215 -7.71 12.02 13.67
N MET A 216 -8.13 12.25 12.42
CA MET A 216 -8.37 11.19 11.46
C MET A 216 -7.13 10.94 10.62
N ILE A 217 -6.56 9.75 10.69
CA ILE A 217 -5.43 9.32 9.86
C ILE A 217 -5.96 8.37 8.79
N LEU A 218 -5.81 8.73 7.51
CA LEU A 218 -6.08 7.82 6.40
C LEU A 218 -4.78 7.21 5.88
N ASP A 219 -4.71 5.89 5.93
CA ASP A 219 -3.61 5.12 5.37
C ASP A 219 -3.86 4.84 3.88
N GLU A 220 -3.25 5.65 3.04
CA GLU A 220 -3.31 5.51 1.58
C GLU A 220 -2.03 4.90 0.98
N ILE A 221 -1.27 4.19 1.82
CA ILE A 221 -0.03 3.54 1.36
C ILE A 221 -0.31 2.55 0.23
N GLN A 222 -1.45 1.84 0.27
CA GLN A 222 -1.82 0.90 -0.78
C GLN A 222 -2.83 1.44 -1.78
N THR A 223 -3.71 2.34 -1.36
CA THR A 223 -4.81 2.88 -2.17
C THR A 223 -4.43 4.10 -3.00
N GLY A 224 -3.36 4.80 -2.64
CA GLY A 224 -2.93 6.02 -3.30
C GLY A 224 -2.28 5.81 -4.67
N PHE A 225 -1.89 6.93 -5.27
CA PHE A 225 -1.17 7.01 -6.56
C PHE A 225 -1.91 6.31 -7.70
N GLY A 226 -3.22 6.54 -7.80
CA GLY A 226 -4.03 6.08 -8.92
C GLY A 226 -4.64 4.69 -8.78
N ARG A 227 -4.25 3.90 -7.77
CA ARG A 227 -4.67 2.50 -7.62
C ARG A 227 -6.18 2.31 -7.63
N THR A 228 -6.93 3.23 -7.03
CA THR A 228 -8.40 3.20 -6.93
C THR A 228 -9.13 3.99 -8.02
N GLY A 229 -8.41 4.47 -9.04
CA GLY A 229 -8.97 5.34 -10.09
C GLY A 229 -9.02 6.83 -9.72
N HIS A 230 -8.47 7.20 -8.58
CA HIS A 230 -8.23 8.58 -8.13
C HIS A 230 -6.78 8.68 -7.66
N LEU A 231 -6.21 9.88 -7.65
CA LEU A 231 -4.84 10.04 -7.14
C LEU A 231 -4.74 9.51 -5.72
N PHE A 232 -5.72 9.84 -4.88
CA PHE A 232 -5.92 9.26 -3.54
C PHE A 232 -7.39 8.88 -3.33
N ALA A 233 -7.63 7.80 -2.58
CA ALA A 233 -8.98 7.29 -2.36
C ALA A 233 -9.84 8.24 -1.50
N TYR A 234 -9.25 9.08 -0.64
CA TYR A 234 -10.01 10.09 0.10
C TYR A 234 -10.78 11.04 -0.84
N GLN A 235 -10.23 11.32 -2.03
CA GLN A 235 -10.89 12.13 -3.06
C GLN A 235 -12.14 11.42 -3.63
N LYS A 236 -12.08 10.10 -3.79
CA LYS A 236 -13.21 9.28 -4.23
C LYS A 236 -14.39 9.34 -3.24
N TYR A 237 -14.09 9.37 -1.94
CA TYR A 237 -15.10 9.32 -0.88
C TYR A 237 -15.45 10.69 -0.32
N ASP A 238 -14.81 11.75 -0.80
CA ASP A 238 -15.02 13.13 -0.34
C ASP A 238 -14.89 13.26 1.19
N VAL A 239 -13.76 12.74 1.72
CA VAL A 239 -13.45 12.73 3.15
C VAL A 239 -12.00 13.13 3.38
N LEU A 240 -11.78 14.35 3.85
CA LEU A 240 -10.44 14.87 4.11
C LEU A 240 -9.91 14.40 5.48
N PRO A 241 -8.74 13.74 5.54
CA PRO A 241 -8.10 13.38 6.80
C PRO A 241 -7.33 14.58 7.40
N ASP A 242 -6.99 14.48 8.69
CA ASP A 242 -6.03 15.39 9.33
C ASP A 242 -4.59 14.97 9.01
N ILE A 243 -4.35 13.66 8.84
CA ILE A 243 -3.05 13.10 8.47
C ILE A 243 -3.25 12.06 7.36
N LEU A 244 -2.48 12.15 6.29
CA LEU A 244 -2.50 11.24 5.16
C LEU A 244 -1.19 10.46 5.09
N LEU A 245 -1.24 9.11 5.13
CA LEU A 245 -0.06 8.27 4.93
C LEU A 245 0.10 7.92 3.46
N VAL A 246 1.33 7.99 2.97
CA VAL A 246 1.68 7.68 1.57
C VAL A 246 2.93 6.79 1.51
N GLY A 247 3.00 5.92 0.49
CA GLY A 247 4.12 5.00 0.31
C GLY A 247 3.97 4.13 -0.93
N LYS A 248 4.59 2.96 -0.94
CA LYS A 248 4.51 1.95 -2.02
C LYS A 248 4.70 2.56 -3.43
N ALA A 249 3.60 2.78 -4.17
CA ALA A 249 3.63 3.33 -5.52
C ALA A 249 4.27 4.73 -5.61
N MET A 250 4.35 5.45 -4.48
CA MET A 250 5.00 6.75 -4.39
C MET A 250 6.39 6.76 -5.03
N GLY A 251 7.18 5.71 -4.80
CA GLY A 251 8.58 5.65 -5.23
C GLY A 251 8.84 5.07 -6.61
N GLY A 252 7.79 4.57 -7.32
CA GLY A 252 7.98 3.90 -8.62
C GLY A 252 8.94 2.70 -8.57
N GLY A 253 9.00 2.01 -7.42
CA GLY A 253 9.90 0.89 -7.13
C GLY A 253 11.00 1.24 -6.11
N MET A 254 11.28 2.53 -5.84
CA MET A 254 12.26 2.95 -4.82
C MET A 254 11.61 3.04 -3.43
N PRO A 255 12.35 2.70 -2.35
CA PRO A 255 11.84 2.75 -0.98
C PRO A 255 11.69 4.19 -0.50
N ILE A 256 10.47 4.69 -0.49
CA ILE A 256 10.09 6.00 0.04
C ILE A 256 8.64 5.94 0.51
N ALA A 257 8.36 6.63 1.60
CA ALA A 257 7.03 6.86 2.14
C ALA A 257 7.01 8.21 2.88
N GLY A 258 5.87 8.57 3.41
CA GLY A 258 5.72 9.78 4.20
C GLY A 258 4.34 9.90 4.81
N PHE A 259 4.16 10.93 5.58
CA PHE A 259 2.86 11.37 6.05
C PHE A 259 2.72 12.88 5.86
N LEU A 260 1.54 13.30 5.45
CA LEU A 260 1.18 14.70 5.24
C LEU A 260 0.18 15.15 6.29
N ALA A 261 0.32 16.38 6.71
CA ALA A 261 -0.61 17.08 7.59
C ALA A 261 -0.49 18.57 7.34
N SER A 262 -1.32 19.38 8.02
CA SER A 262 -1.12 20.82 8.01
C SER A 262 0.18 21.22 8.71
N GLN A 263 0.76 22.36 8.32
CA GLN A 263 1.93 22.92 9.01
C GLN A 263 1.68 23.12 10.51
N GLU A 264 0.44 23.46 10.91
CA GLU A 264 0.06 23.58 12.31
C GLU A 264 0.30 22.27 13.07
N ILE A 265 -0.25 21.15 12.57
CA ILE A 265 -0.08 19.82 13.19
C ILE A 265 1.40 19.41 13.14
N MET A 266 2.05 19.53 11.97
CA MET A 266 3.42 19.11 11.75
C MET A 266 4.42 19.86 12.61
N SER A 267 4.19 21.15 12.92
CA SER A 267 5.03 21.99 13.77
C SER A 267 5.22 21.44 15.19
N SER A 268 4.33 20.52 15.62
CA SER A 268 4.47 19.82 16.90
C SER A 268 5.79 19.06 17.03
N PHE A 269 6.43 18.67 15.92
CA PHE A 269 7.73 18.01 15.95
C PHE A 269 8.94 18.96 16.07
N MET A 270 8.75 20.26 15.91
CA MET A 270 9.83 21.23 15.85
C MET A 270 10.44 21.59 17.22
N SER A 271 9.76 21.25 18.32
CA SER A 271 10.19 21.70 19.65
C SER A 271 9.85 20.69 20.75
N LYS A 272 10.51 20.76 21.91
CA LYS A 272 10.20 20.02 23.15
C LYS A 272 10.13 18.50 23.02
N PRO A 273 11.17 17.78 22.57
CA PRO A 273 12.49 18.30 22.21
C PRO A 273 12.61 18.64 20.71
N VAL A 274 13.58 19.45 20.36
CA VAL A 274 14.09 19.60 18.99
C VAL A 274 14.65 18.25 18.55
N LEU A 275 14.44 17.87 17.27
CA LEU A 275 14.89 16.58 16.70
C LEU A 275 14.32 15.34 17.43
N GLY A 276 13.16 15.47 18.05
CA GLY A 276 12.49 14.38 18.78
C GLY A 276 11.95 13.26 17.91
N HIS A 277 11.88 13.46 16.58
CA HIS A 277 11.56 12.46 15.59
C HIS A 277 12.38 12.71 14.33
N ILE A 278 13.37 11.86 14.08
CA ILE A 278 14.29 11.95 12.94
C ILE A 278 14.51 10.57 12.32
N THR A 279 14.91 10.56 11.06
CA THR A 279 15.25 9.34 10.31
C THR A 279 16.47 9.64 9.42
N THR A 280 17.43 8.72 9.35
CA THR A 280 18.66 8.91 8.58
C THR A 280 18.42 8.97 7.08
N PHE A 281 17.44 8.21 6.55
CA PHE A 281 17.23 8.06 5.11
C PHE A 281 15.86 8.54 4.62
N GLY A 282 14.97 9.03 5.47
CA GLY A 282 13.67 9.54 5.07
C GLY A 282 13.81 10.75 4.15
N GLY A 283 13.25 10.65 2.94
CA GLY A 283 13.47 11.67 1.92
C GLY A 283 14.82 11.56 1.21
N HIS A 284 15.36 10.34 1.09
CA HIS A 284 16.60 10.09 0.35
C HIS A 284 16.52 10.71 -1.06
N PRO A 285 17.50 11.54 -1.48
CA PRO A 285 17.41 12.32 -2.73
C PRO A 285 17.11 11.50 -3.97
N VAL A 286 17.72 10.31 -4.09
CA VAL A 286 17.48 9.39 -5.23
C VAL A 286 16.04 8.87 -5.22
N CYS A 287 15.49 8.55 -4.05
CA CYS A 287 14.12 8.11 -3.92
C CYS A 287 13.12 9.24 -4.18
N CYS A 288 13.44 10.48 -3.77
CA CYS A 288 12.62 11.65 -4.05
C CYS A 288 12.59 11.97 -5.56
N ALA A 289 13.71 11.87 -6.27
CA ALA A 289 13.78 12.03 -7.72
C ALA A 289 12.94 10.97 -8.44
N ALA A 290 12.99 9.71 -8.00
CA ALA A 290 12.14 8.64 -8.51
C ALA A 290 10.66 8.91 -8.25
N ALA A 291 10.31 9.37 -7.04
CA ALA A 291 8.94 9.71 -6.66
C ALA A 291 8.38 10.87 -7.49
N GLN A 292 9.19 11.90 -7.73
CA GLN A 292 8.81 13.02 -8.60
C GLN A 292 8.49 12.53 -10.01
N ALA A 293 9.40 11.77 -10.63
CA ALA A 293 9.20 11.24 -11.98
C ALA A 293 7.98 10.28 -12.05
N THR A 294 7.71 9.57 -10.96
CA THR A 294 6.53 8.68 -10.86
C THR A 294 5.24 9.49 -10.86
N LEU A 295 5.14 10.52 -10.02
CA LEU A 295 3.94 11.34 -9.90
C LEU A 295 3.70 12.15 -11.19
N GLU A 296 4.75 12.75 -11.76
CA GLU A 296 4.68 13.44 -13.07
C GLU A 296 4.16 12.51 -14.15
N THR A 297 4.69 11.29 -14.25
CA THR A 297 4.27 10.32 -15.26
C THR A 297 2.81 9.91 -15.09
N LEU A 298 2.36 9.63 -13.86
CA LEU A 298 0.96 9.28 -13.58
C LEU A 298 -0.01 10.36 -14.06
N ILE A 299 0.37 11.63 -13.92
CA ILE A 299 -0.45 12.78 -14.28
C ILE A 299 -0.35 13.11 -15.76
N ASP A 300 0.88 13.27 -16.27
CA ASP A 300 1.13 13.76 -17.64
C ASP A 300 0.66 12.76 -18.71
N GLU A 301 0.70 11.46 -18.41
CA GLU A 301 0.23 10.39 -19.30
C GLU A 301 -1.22 9.97 -19.02
N ASP A 302 -1.91 10.68 -18.13
CA ASP A 302 -3.32 10.44 -17.75
C ASP A 302 -3.63 8.96 -17.45
N ILE A 303 -2.69 8.27 -16.79
CA ILE A 303 -2.78 6.83 -16.54
C ILE A 303 -4.00 6.50 -15.65
N ILE A 304 -4.31 7.39 -14.70
CA ILE A 304 -5.35 7.18 -13.69
C ILE A 304 -6.75 7.08 -14.32
N SER A 305 -7.02 7.85 -15.35
CA SER A 305 -8.34 7.87 -16.02
C SER A 305 -8.73 6.50 -16.61
N SER A 306 -7.74 5.70 -17.01
CA SER A 306 -7.95 4.37 -17.60
C SER A 306 -8.32 3.28 -16.58
N VAL A 307 -8.09 3.51 -15.28
CA VAL A 307 -8.20 2.48 -14.23
C VAL A 307 -9.62 1.91 -14.12
N SER A 308 -10.65 2.77 -14.19
CA SER A 308 -12.04 2.33 -14.09
C SER A 308 -12.47 1.44 -15.27
N ALA A 309 -12.01 1.72 -16.48
CA ALA A 309 -12.28 0.88 -17.65
C ALA A 309 -11.61 -0.49 -17.53
N LYS A 310 -10.34 -0.52 -17.09
CA LYS A 310 -9.57 -1.75 -16.85
C LYS A 310 -10.19 -2.61 -15.73
N GLU A 311 -10.63 -1.98 -14.64
CA GLU A 311 -11.39 -2.65 -13.57
C GLU A 311 -12.62 -3.37 -14.11
N LYS A 312 -13.46 -2.66 -14.88
CA LYS A 312 -14.67 -3.22 -15.50
C LYS A 312 -14.34 -4.38 -16.45
N LEU A 313 -13.28 -4.24 -17.24
CA LEU A 313 -12.83 -5.28 -18.16
C LEU A 313 -12.43 -6.55 -17.40
N ILE A 314 -11.57 -6.45 -16.37
CA ILE A 314 -11.18 -7.60 -15.56
C ILE A 314 -12.40 -8.29 -14.94
N LYS A 315 -13.33 -7.51 -14.35
CA LYS A 315 -14.55 -8.07 -13.75
C LYS A 315 -15.44 -8.78 -14.78
N SER A 316 -15.52 -8.28 -16.01
CA SER A 316 -16.31 -8.90 -17.08
C SER A 316 -15.71 -10.20 -17.61
N LEU A 317 -14.38 -10.36 -17.52
CA LEU A 317 -13.65 -11.53 -17.98
C LEU A 317 -13.58 -12.65 -16.93
N LEU A 318 -13.49 -12.27 -15.64
CA LEU A 318 -13.37 -13.23 -14.54
C LEU A 318 -14.75 -13.79 -14.13
N VAL A 319 -15.27 -14.68 -14.98
CA VAL A 319 -16.52 -15.40 -14.74
C VAL A 319 -16.23 -16.90 -14.72
N HIS A 320 -16.41 -17.57 -13.57
CA HIS A 320 -16.11 -18.98 -13.39
C HIS A 320 -16.94 -19.56 -12.23
N PRO A 321 -17.38 -20.85 -12.28
CA PRO A 321 -18.20 -21.47 -11.22
C PRO A 321 -17.60 -21.45 -9.82
N ILE A 322 -16.26 -21.48 -9.70
CA ILE A 322 -15.60 -21.42 -8.39
C ILE A 322 -15.38 -20.00 -7.89
N ILE A 323 -15.65 -18.95 -8.66
CA ILE A 323 -15.66 -17.56 -8.19
C ILE A 323 -16.97 -17.31 -7.43
N LYS A 324 -16.87 -16.84 -6.21
CA LYS A 324 -18.01 -16.38 -5.42
C LYS A 324 -18.29 -14.90 -5.71
N GLU A 325 -17.24 -14.08 -5.74
CA GLU A 325 -17.34 -12.64 -5.90
C GLU A 325 -16.00 -12.05 -6.34
N VAL A 326 -16.03 -10.96 -7.11
CA VAL A 326 -14.88 -10.10 -7.41
C VAL A 326 -15.13 -8.73 -6.81
N ARG A 327 -14.50 -8.43 -5.66
CA ARG A 327 -14.50 -7.11 -5.04
C ARG A 327 -13.36 -6.28 -5.61
N SER A 328 -13.58 -4.96 -5.71
CA SER A 328 -12.57 -4.08 -6.28
C SER A 328 -12.77 -2.62 -5.87
N SER A 329 -11.70 -1.88 -5.85
CA SER A 329 -11.65 -0.42 -5.87
C SER A 329 -10.56 -0.02 -6.86
N GLY A 330 -10.94 0.22 -8.11
CA GLY A 330 -10.03 0.35 -9.22
C GLY A 330 -9.25 -0.95 -9.48
N LEU A 331 -7.95 -0.85 -9.67
CA LEU A 331 -7.05 -2.00 -9.85
C LEU A 331 -6.46 -2.52 -8.51
N LEU A 332 -7.16 -2.35 -7.42
CA LEU A 332 -7.01 -3.11 -6.18
C LEU A 332 -8.18 -4.06 -6.08
N MET A 333 -7.95 -5.36 -6.30
CA MET A 333 -9.03 -6.33 -6.47
C MET A 333 -8.81 -7.59 -5.65
N ALA A 334 -9.91 -8.19 -5.19
CA ALA A 334 -9.94 -9.49 -4.52
C ALA A 334 -10.88 -10.42 -5.27
N VAL A 335 -10.38 -11.55 -5.72
CA VAL A 335 -11.19 -12.62 -6.32
C VAL A 335 -11.47 -13.66 -5.25
N GLU A 336 -12.70 -13.64 -4.69
CA GLU A 336 -13.12 -14.58 -3.66
C GLU A 336 -13.62 -15.89 -4.28
N LEU A 337 -13.08 -16.99 -3.80
CA LEU A 337 -13.45 -18.34 -4.25
C LEU A 337 -14.54 -18.94 -3.35
N THR A 338 -15.38 -19.79 -3.93
CA THR A 338 -16.47 -20.47 -3.20
C THR A 338 -15.96 -21.35 -2.06
N LYS A 339 -14.75 -21.90 -2.17
CA LYS A 339 -14.14 -22.76 -1.15
C LYS A 339 -12.66 -22.43 -0.95
N ARG A 340 -12.22 -22.35 0.31
CA ARG A 340 -10.82 -22.09 0.68
C ARG A 340 -9.82 -23.05 0.01
N LYS A 341 -10.20 -24.31 -0.16
CA LYS A 341 -9.32 -25.35 -0.73
C LYS A 341 -8.84 -25.05 -2.15
N TYR A 342 -9.57 -24.24 -2.92
CA TYR A 342 -9.17 -23.87 -4.29
C TYR A 342 -8.00 -22.87 -4.31
N LEU A 343 -7.90 -21.98 -3.31
CA LEU A 343 -6.97 -20.85 -3.33
C LEU A 343 -5.52 -21.26 -3.62
N LYS A 344 -5.00 -22.23 -2.85
CA LYS A 344 -3.61 -22.71 -3.04
C LYS A 344 -3.37 -23.28 -4.44
N HIS A 345 -4.36 -23.97 -5.01
CA HIS A 345 -4.23 -24.60 -6.33
C HIS A 345 -4.32 -23.57 -7.45
N VAL A 346 -5.21 -22.55 -7.34
CA VAL A 346 -5.28 -21.47 -8.30
C VAL A 346 -3.98 -20.67 -8.30
N VAL A 347 -3.51 -20.20 -7.13
CA VAL A 347 -2.27 -19.43 -7.03
C VAL A 347 -1.06 -20.22 -7.53
N GLY A 348 -0.93 -21.49 -7.12
CA GLY A 348 0.17 -22.34 -7.56
C GLY A 348 0.16 -22.60 -9.07
N LYS A 349 -1.02 -22.90 -9.65
CA LYS A 349 -1.14 -23.13 -11.10
C LYS A 349 -0.90 -21.85 -11.90
N CYS A 350 -1.40 -20.68 -11.46
CA CYS A 350 -1.06 -19.39 -12.08
C CYS A 350 0.46 -19.21 -12.18
N TYR A 351 1.17 -19.46 -11.07
CA TYR A 351 2.63 -19.37 -11.05
C TYR A 351 3.28 -20.36 -12.04
N ASP A 352 2.80 -21.61 -12.08
CA ASP A 352 3.34 -22.65 -12.99
C ASP A 352 3.18 -22.25 -14.46
N ILE A 353 2.11 -21.53 -14.83
CA ILE A 353 1.83 -21.14 -16.22
C ILE A 353 2.16 -19.67 -16.54
N GLY A 354 2.91 -18.99 -15.66
CA GLY A 354 3.53 -17.69 -15.95
C GLY A 354 2.73 -16.46 -15.51
N LEU A 355 2.03 -16.54 -14.37
CA LEU A 355 1.33 -15.41 -13.80
C LEU A 355 1.49 -15.37 -12.28
N ILE A 356 1.83 -14.21 -11.73
CA ILE A 356 2.05 -13.99 -10.30
C ILE A 356 0.83 -13.29 -9.72
N VAL A 357 0.18 -13.94 -8.77
CA VAL A 357 -0.86 -13.40 -7.89
C VAL A 357 -0.48 -13.68 -6.44
N ASP A 358 -1.16 -13.05 -5.50
CA ASP A 358 -0.89 -13.17 -4.07
C ASP A 358 -2.21 -13.35 -3.29
N TRP A 359 -2.12 -13.78 -2.05
CA TRP A 359 -3.24 -13.91 -1.12
C TRP A 359 -3.25 -12.76 -0.12
N PHE A 360 -4.32 -12.68 0.67
CA PHE A 360 -4.49 -11.68 1.72
C PHE A 360 -4.13 -12.24 3.10
N LEU A 361 -3.74 -11.37 4.02
CA LEU A 361 -3.44 -11.76 5.41
C LEU A 361 -4.70 -12.17 6.17
N PHE A 362 -5.80 -11.43 6.00
CA PHE A 362 -7.03 -11.62 6.78
C PHE A 362 -8.19 -12.17 5.95
N ASN A 363 -7.95 -12.62 4.72
CA ASN A 363 -8.95 -13.28 3.89
C ASN A 363 -8.36 -14.55 3.24
N ASN A 364 -8.76 -15.70 3.74
CA ASN A 364 -8.21 -17.00 3.34
C ASN A 364 -8.94 -17.67 2.17
N ARG A 365 -9.81 -16.96 1.48
CA ARG A 365 -10.58 -17.44 0.31
C ARG A 365 -10.30 -16.65 -0.95
N SER A 366 -9.63 -15.52 -0.84
CA SER A 366 -9.38 -14.64 -1.97
C SER A 366 -7.92 -14.58 -2.34
N PHE A 367 -7.64 -14.40 -3.64
CA PHE A 367 -6.35 -13.92 -4.10
C PHE A 367 -6.46 -12.49 -4.60
N ARG A 368 -5.34 -11.77 -4.54
CA ARG A 368 -5.21 -10.37 -4.92
C ARG A 368 -4.86 -10.23 -6.39
N LEU A 369 -5.50 -9.24 -7.03
CA LEU A 369 -5.03 -8.65 -8.28
C LEU A 369 -4.76 -7.17 -8.05
N ALA A 370 -3.53 -6.77 -8.30
CA ALA A 370 -3.07 -5.39 -8.23
C ALA A 370 -2.01 -5.15 -9.32
N PRO A 371 -2.37 -5.32 -10.63
CA PRO A 371 -1.42 -5.17 -11.72
C PRO A 371 -0.89 -3.74 -11.81
N PRO A 372 0.23 -3.50 -12.51
CA PRO A 372 0.63 -2.16 -12.91
C PRO A 372 -0.51 -1.42 -13.61
N LEU A 373 -0.67 -0.12 -13.34
CA LEU A 373 -1.77 0.68 -13.91
C LEU A 373 -1.63 0.85 -15.43
N ILE A 374 -0.43 0.66 -15.95
CA ILE A 374 -0.10 0.71 -17.38
C ILE A 374 -0.53 -0.54 -18.16
N ILE A 375 -1.01 -1.60 -17.49
CA ILE A 375 -1.46 -2.83 -18.17
C ILE A 375 -2.45 -2.52 -19.29
N SER A 376 -2.23 -3.07 -20.48
CA SER A 376 -3.10 -2.89 -21.64
C SER A 376 -4.33 -3.83 -21.57
N GLU A 377 -5.34 -3.56 -22.41
CA GLU A 377 -6.53 -4.41 -22.50
C GLU A 377 -6.18 -5.82 -23.00
N ASP A 378 -5.25 -5.96 -23.96
CA ASP A 378 -4.83 -7.26 -24.46
C ASP A 378 -4.10 -8.06 -23.38
N GLU A 379 -3.19 -7.42 -22.63
CA GLU A 379 -2.52 -8.04 -21.49
C GLU A 379 -3.51 -8.45 -20.39
N ILE A 380 -4.56 -7.65 -20.14
CA ILE A 380 -5.65 -8.02 -19.23
C ILE A 380 -6.36 -9.29 -19.71
N ARG A 381 -6.68 -9.39 -21.01
CA ARG A 381 -7.36 -10.57 -21.58
C ARG A 381 -6.49 -11.82 -21.45
N GLU A 382 -5.20 -11.71 -21.77
CA GLU A 382 -4.24 -12.81 -21.63
C GLU A 382 -4.10 -13.24 -20.16
N ALA A 383 -3.93 -12.30 -19.24
CA ALA A 383 -3.80 -12.60 -17.81
C ALA A 383 -5.08 -13.23 -17.23
N CYS A 384 -6.26 -12.75 -17.61
CA CYS A 384 -7.52 -13.35 -17.19
C CYS A 384 -7.72 -14.76 -17.75
N ALA A 385 -7.30 -15.03 -18.99
CA ALA A 385 -7.35 -16.39 -19.56
C ALA A 385 -6.47 -17.37 -18.77
N ILE A 386 -5.25 -16.94 -18.38
CA ILE A 386 -4.35 -17.73 -17.51
C ILE A 386 -5.01 -18.01 -16.16
N ILE A 387 -5.67 -17.02 -15.56
CA ILE A 387 -6.35 -17.18 -14.26
C ILE A 387 -7.50 -18.19 -14.40
N LEU A 388 -8.30 -18.12 -15.47
CA LEU A 388 -9.40 -19.04 -15.71
C LEU A 388 -8.90 -20.48 -15.93
N GLU A 389 -7.80 -20.69 -16.70
CA GLU A 389 -7.15 -22.01 -16.83
C GLU A 389 -6.73 -22.56 -15.48
N ALA A 390 -6.17 -21.71 -14.61
CA ALA A 390 -5.78 -22.13 -13.27
C ALA A 390 -7.00 -22.48 -12.39
N MET A 391 -8.14 -21.87 -12.62
CA MET A 391 -9.40 -22.20 -11.93
C MET A 391 -9.97 -23.52 -12.41
N ASP A 392 -10.00 -23.77 -13.73
CA ASP A 392 -10.40 -25.07 -14.30
C ASP A 392 -9.57 -26.22 -13.71
N PHE A 393 -8.25 -26.02 -13.64
CA PHE A 393 -7.36 -27.01 -13.00
C PHE A 393 -7.70 -27.23 -11.53
N ALA A 394 -7.97 -26.17 -10.78
CA ALA A 394 -8.30 -26.29 -9.36
C ALA A 394 -9.66 -26.96 -9.13
N GLU A 395 -10.66 -26.68 -9.98
CA GLU A 395 -11.97 -27.33 -9.94
C GLU A 395 -11.86 -28.82 -10.24
N GLY A 396 -11.15 -29.20 -11.32
CA GLY A 396 -10.96 -30.59 -11.73
C GLY A 396 -10.24 -31.47 -10.71
N LYS A 397 -9.46 -30.89 -9.80
CA LYS A 397 -8.87 -31.64 -8.67
C LYS A 397 -9.88 -32.12 -7.62
N TYR A 398 -11.09 -31.58 -7.63
CA TYR A 398 -12.09 -31.80 -6.61
C TYR A 398 -13.48 -32.16 -7.18
N SER A 399 -13.57 -32.32 -8.51
CA SER A 399 -14.65 -32.97 -9.23
C SER A 399 -14.41 -34.50 -9.25
#